data_4c976da0b32159328d44e4af8e50040a
#
_entry.id   4c976da0b32159328d44e4af8e50040a
#
_cell.length_a   1.000
_cell.length_b   1.000
_cell.length_c   1.000
_cell.angle_alpha   90.00
_cell.angle_beta   90.00
_cell.angle_gamma   90.00
#
_symmetry.space_group_name_H-M   'P 1'
#
loop_
_entity.id
_entity.type
_entity.pdbx_description
1 polymer ?
#
loop_
_entity_poly.entity_id
_entity_poly.type
_entity_poly.pdbx_seq_one_letter_code
_entity_poly.pdbx_strand_id
1 'polypeptide(L)'
;SGGIVNSNVLHMTKAISQKEKNIQLLHIFDVSLLAGEQGSRIEQKYIAPIITAPQIEVIPLFPGNAEEERILKLLAASFRLSSDEFGYEIKLRETLTEIWLMLFELSRPMREKKGEHNKSNDKIKLMMIYIHEHYREKISIPELAAAAYLSERECYRVFHDCLHMTPVEYIKAYRLQAACQMLAKGQ
;
A
#
# COMPACT_ATOMS: atom_id res chain seq x y z
N SER A 1 8.15 9.68 -17.63
CA SER A 1 7.02 9.62 -16.70
C SER A 1 7.11 8.41 -15.82
N GLY A 2 6.51 8.45 -14.68
CA GLY A 2 6.46 7.36 -13.72
C GLY A 2 5.29 7.54 -12.75
N GLY A 3 5.34 6.85 -11.63
CA GLY A 3 4.35 6.99 -10.57
C GLY A 3 4.42 5.87 -9.57
N ILE A 4 3.65 6.01 -8.51
CA ILE A 4 3.39 4.93 -7.57
C ILE A 4 1.96 4.44 -7.76
N VAL A 5 1.80 3.13 -7.78
CA VAL A 5 0.50 2.47 -7.71
C VAL A 5 0.34 1.96 -6.29
N ASN A 6 -0.76 2.33 -5.66
CA ASN A 6 -1.04 1.94 -4.29
C ASN A 6 -1.35 0.44 -4.18
N SER A 7 -1.25 -0.11 -2.98
CA SER A 7 -1.59 -1.51 -2.71
C SER A 7 -3.05 -1.80 -3.06
N ASN A 8 -3.30 -3.01 -3.54
CA ASN A 8 -4.65 -3.52 -3.89
C ASN A 8 -5.35 -2.77 -5.03
N VAL A 9 -4.63 -1.99 -5.84
CA VAL A 9 -5.17 -1.32 -7.02
C VAL A 9 -4.97 -2.21 -8.24
N LEU A 10 -6.07 -2.60 -8.87
CA LEU A 10 -6.01 -3.29 -10.15
C LEU A 10 -5.55 -2.30 -11.23
N HIS A 11 -4.41 -2.58 -11.83
CA HIS A 11 -3.83 -1.70 -12.84
C HIS A 11 -3.26 -2.50 -14.01
N MET A 12 -3.20 -1.85 -15.15
CA MET A 12 -2.58 -2.39 -16.36
C MET A 12 -1.71 -1.33 -17.00
N THR A 13 -0.51 -1.71 -17.38
CA THR A 13 0.39 -0.85 -18.15
C THR A 13 0.28 -1.19 -19.63
N LYS A 14 0.03 -0.17 -20.46
CA LYS A 14 -0.04 -0.32 -21.90
C LYS A 14 0.95 0.63 -22.57
N ALA A 15 1.75 0.12 -23.51
CA ALA A 15 2.62 0.94 -24.33
C ALA A 15 1.80 1.86 -25.23
N ILE A 16 2.10 3.16 -25.22
CA ILE A 16 1.42 4.16 -26.04
C ILE A 16 1.86 4.03 -27.51
N SER A 17 3.11 3.65 -27.75
CA SER A 17 3.66 3.45 -29.09
C SER A 17 4.23 2.04 -29.23
N GLN A 18 3.92 1.36 -30.31
CA GLN A 18 4.52 0.08 -30.69
C GLN A 18 5.77 0.25 -31.56
N LYS A 19 6.07 1.47 -31.99
CA LYS A 19 7.18 1.79 -32.91
C LYS A 19 8.53 1.91 -32.20
N GLU A 20 8.52 2.11 -30.89
CA GLU A 20 9.73 2.29 -30.07
C GLU A 20 9.84 1.21 -29.00
N LYS A 21 11.07 0.90 -28.62
CA LYS A 21 11.32 -0.02 -27.50
C LYS A 21 10.89 0.65 -26.21
N ASN A 22 9.79 0.15 -25.63
CA ASN A 22 9.32 0.59 -24.32
C ASN A 22 10.00 -0.26 -23.24
N ILE A 23 10.59 0.40 -22.26
CA ILE A 23 11.19 -0.24 -21.08
C ILE A 23 10.43 0.28 -19.87
N GLN A 24 9.87 -0.63 -19.09
CA GLN A 24 9.27 -0.32 -17.79
C GLN A 24 10.15 -0.92 -16.69
N LEU A 25 10.56 -0.08 -15.76
CA LEU A 25 11.30 -0.46 -14.57
C LEU A 25 10.39 -0.32 -13.36
N LEU A 26 10.35 -1.33 -12.49
CA LEU A 26 9.47 -1.39 -11.34
C LEU A 26 10.25 -1.79 -10.10
N HIS A 27 9.94 -1.14 -8.96
CA HIS A 27 10.20 -1.69 -7.64
C HIS A 27 8.87 -2.15 -7.05
N ILE A 28 8.78 -3.42 -6.71
CA ILE A 28 7.66 -4.02 -5.98
C ILE A 28 8.19 -4.43 -4.62
N PHE A 29 7.67 -3.85 -3.56
CA PHE A 29 8.14 -4.13 -2.21
C PHE A 29 7.00 -4.07 -1.20
N ASP A 30 7.14 -4.81 -0.13
CA ASP A 30 6.29 -4.71 1.03
C ASP A 30 6.60 -3.43 1.80
N VAL A 31 5.57 -2.78 2.34
CA VAL A 31 5.72 -1.51 3.08
C VAL A 31 6.63 -1.63 4.29
N SER A 32 6.80 -2.84 4.85
CA SER A 32 7.73 -3.12 5.95
C SER A 32 9.19 -2.81 5.59
N LEU A 33 9.54 -2.80 4.29
CA LEU A 33 10.86 -2.34 3.85
C LEU A 33 11.15 -0.91 4.32
N LEU A 34 10.15 -0.04 4.31
CA LEU A 34 10.25 1.36 4.74
C LEU A 34 9.83 1.54 6.21
N ALA A 35 8.72 0.93 6.58
CA ALA A 35 8.09 1.10 7.89
C ALA A 35 8.83 0.37 9.01
N GLY A 36 9.53 -0.72 8.70
CA GLY A 36 10.06 -1.66 9.68
C GLY A 36 8.96 -2.55 10.24
N GLU A 37 8.87 -2.65 11.57
CA GLU A 37 7.88 -3.48 12.23
C GLU A 37 6.45 -2.92 12.07
N GLN A 38 5.48 -3.83 11.99
CA GLN A 38 4.06 -3.49 11.97
C GLN A 38 3.68 -2.71 13.23
N GLY A 39 2.87 -1.66 13.06
CA GLY A 39 2.49 -0.76 14.15
C GLY A 39 3.57 0.27 14.52
N SER A 40 4.69 0.32 13.78
CA SER A 40 5.74 1.30 14.00
C SER A 40 5.23 2.74 13.83
N ARG A 41 5.90 3.68 14.47
CA ARG A 41 5.58 5.12 14.32
C ARG A 41 5.75 5.60 12.88
N ILE A 42 6.67 5.00 12.13
CA ILE A 42 6.88 5.31 10.73
C ILE A 42 5.67 4.85 9.92
N GLU A 43 5.22 3.62 10.13
CA GLU A 43 4.03 3.09 9.47
C GLU A 43 2.81 3.97 9.73
N GLN A 44 2.50 4.23 11.01
CA GLN A 44 1.31 5.00 11.38
C GLN A 44 1.31 6.43 10.82
N LYS A 45 2.47 7.09 10.83
CA LYS A 45 2.56 8.52 10.48
C LYS A 45 2.75 8.78 8.99
N TYR A 46 3.50 7.93 8.29
CA TYR A 46 3.95 8.21 6.93
C TYR A 46 3.48 7.19 5.89
N ILE A 47 3.23 5.94 6.28
CA ILE A 47 2.85 4.89 5.34
C ILE A 47 1.33 4.74 5.28
N ALA A 48 0.70 4.46 6.42
CA ALA A 48 -0.74 4.23 6.50
C ALA A 48 -1.58 5.34 5.87
N PRO A 49 -1.27 6.65 6.03
CA PRO A 49 -2.07 7.72 5.42
C PRO A 49 -2.12 7.70 3.89
N ILE A 50 -1.19 7.03 3.21
CA ILE A 50 -1.21 6.84 1.75
C ILE A 50 -1.88 5.52 1.41
N ILE A 51 -1.39 4.41 1.98
CA ILE A 51 -1.82 3.07 1.56
C ILE A 51 -3.27 2.75 1.92
N THR A 52 -3.80 3.39 2.96
CA THR A 52 -5.20 3.22 3.37
C THR A 52 -6.12 4.31 2.83
N ALA A 53 -5.62 5.21 1.99
CA ALA A 53 -6.42 6.28 1.39
C ALA A 53 -7.03 5.79 0.07
N PRO A 54 -8.33 5.51 0.01
CA PRO A 54 -8.96 4.91 -1.18
C PRO A 54 -9.01 5.89 -2.36
N GLN A 55 -8.92 7.20 -2.07
CA GLN A 55 -8.83 8.23 -3.10
C GLN A 55 -7.43 8.31 -3.75
N ILE A 56 -6.44 7.59 -3.19
CA ILE A 56 -5.08 7.53 -3.72
C ILE A 56 -4.87 6.14 -4.32
N GLU A 57 -5.32 5.96 -5.55
CA GLU A 57 -5.06 4.73 -6.31
C GLU A 57 -3.68 4.79 -6.97
N VAL A 58 -3.39 5.94 -7.61
CA VAL A 58 -2.14 6.19 -8.32
C VAL A 58 -1.68 7.62 -8.03
N ILE A 59 -0.40 7.80 -7.77
CA ILE A 59 0.25 9.12 -7.76
C ILE A 59 1.10 9.18 -9.03
N PRO A 60 0.60 9.82 -10.11
CA PRO A 60 1.36 9.94 -11.34
C PRO A 60 2.46 10.98 -11.19
N LEU A 61 3.58 10.79 -11.89
CA LEU A 61 4.73 11.68 -11.93
C LEU A 61 5.05 12.04 -13.38
N PHE A 62 5.05 13.32 -13.67
CA PHE A 62 5.32 13.85 -15.00
C PHE A 62 6.56 14.75 -15.00
N PRO A 63 7.36 14.74 -16.08
CA PRO A 63 8.39 15.76 -16.25
C PRO A 63 7.74 17.15 -16.42
N GLY A 64 8.40 18.18 -15.90
CA GLY A 64 7.93 19.57 -15.99
C GLY A 64 7.60 20.21 -14.64
N ASN A 65 7.48 19.43 -13.58
CA ASN A 65 7.43 19.89 -12.21
C ASN A 65 8.75 19.53 -11.50
N ALA A 66 9.40 20.48 -10.86
CA ALA A 66 10.72 20.27 -10.25
C ALA A 66 10.72 19.17 -9.16
N GLU A 67 9.66 19.08 -8.36
CA GLU A 67 9.53 18.07 -7.32
C GLU A 67 9.33 16.68 -7.93
N GLU A 68 8.45 16.55 -8.91
CA GLU A 68 8.20 15.29 -9.61
C GLU A 68 9.43 14.83 -10.39
N GLU A 69 10.15 15.75 -11.05
CA GLU A 69 11.42 15.44 -11.72
C GLU A 69 12.48 14.94 -10.76
N ARG A 70 12.54 15.49 -9.54
CA ARG A 70 13.46 15.00 -8.52
C ARG A 70 13.14 13.56 -8.13
N ILE A 71 11.87 13.23 -7.91
CA ILE A 71 11.43 11.86 -7.63
C ILE A 71 11.78 10.93 -8.79
N LEU A 72 11.51 11.34 -10.03
CA LEU A 72 11.85 10.56 -11.23
C LEU A 72 13.36 10.33 -11.38
N LYS A 73 14.21 11.31 -11.02
CA LYS A 73 15.67 11.15 -11.02
C LYS A 73 16.14 10.17 -9.95
N LEU A 74 15.59 10.26 -8.73
CA LEU A 74 15.89 9.31 -7.65
C LEU A 74 15.46 7.88 -8.02
N LEU A 75 14.25 7.75 -8.60
CA LEU A 75 13.76 6.46 -9.08
C LEU A 75 14.67 5.88 -10.17
N ALA A 76 15.08 6.69 -11.14
CA ALA A 76 16.02 6.26 -12.18
C ALA A 76 17.39 5.88 -11.61
N ALA A 77 17.85 6.58 -10.57
CA ALA A 77 19.11 6.28 -9.90
C ALA A 77 19.03 4.95 -9.13
N SER A 78 17.90 4.65 -8.50
CA SER A 78 17.71 3.38 -7.75
C SER A 78 17.86 2.14 -8.63
N PHE A 79 17.49 2.21 -9.91
CA PHE A 79 17.68 1.11 -10.88
C PHE A 79 19.12 0.94 -11.39
N ARG A 80 20.02 1.85 -11.03
CA ARG A 80 21.45 1.74 -11.36
C ARG A 80 22.24 1.12 -10.22
N LEU A 81 21.65 0.93 -9.04
CA LEU A 81 22.28 0.23 -7.95
C LEU A 81 22.46 -1.24 -8.33
N SER A 82 23.65 -1.77 -8.10
CA SER A 82 23.94 -3.19 -8.35
C SER A 82 23.69 -4.00 -7.09
N SER A 83 22.96 -5.10 -7.22
CA SER A 83 22.72 -6.05 -6.14
C SER A 83 24.01 -6.71 -5.62
N ASP A 84 25.08 -6.66 -6.39
CA ASP A 84 26.37 -7.25 -6.04
C ASP A 84 27.26 -6.28 -5.23
N GLU A 85 26.85 -5.01 -5.11
CA GLU A 85 27.60 -4.02 -4.34
C GLU A 85 27.30 -4.12 -2.85
N PHE A 86 28.35 -3.97 -2.06
CA PHE A 86 28.23 -3.87 -0.60
C PHE A 86 27.28 -2.74 -0.19
N GLY A 87 26.29 -3.06 0.62
CA GLY A 87 25.30 -2.11 1.14
C GLY A 87 24.17 -1.77 0.17
N TYR A 88 23.97 -2.56 -0.89
CA TYR A 88 22.89 -2.39 -1.86
C TYR A 88 21.51 -2.21 -1.21
N GLU A 89 21.16 -3.11 -0.28
CA GLU A 89 19.83 -3.10 0.36
C GLU A 89 19.62 -1.83 1.18
N ILE A 90 20.67 -1.34 1.84
CA ILE A 90 20.62 -0.10 2.64
C ILE A 90 20.48 1.11 1.72
N LYS A 91 21.28 1.19 0.66
CA LYS A 91 21.22 2.28 -0.32
C LYS A 91 19.88 2.33 -1.05
N LEU A 92 19.36 1.16 -1.42
CA LEU A 92 18.04 1.06 -2.05
C LEU A 92 16.95 1.52 -1.10
N ARG A 93 16.95 1.03 0.15
CA ARG A 93 15.99 1.43 1.17
C ARG A 93 16.06 2.93 1.46
N GLU A 94 17.25 3.51 1.55
CA GLU A 94 17.46 4.95 1.74
C GLU A 94 16.82 5.74 0.60
N THR A 95 17.11 5.38 -0.65
CA THR A 95 16.56 6.02 -1.83
C THR A 95 15.04 5.91 -1.90
N LEU A 96 14.49 4.72 -1.65
CA LEU A 96 13.04 4.51 -1.63
C LEU A 96 12.37 5.26 -0.48
N THR A 97 13.04 5.42 0.66
CA THR A 97 12.53 6.20 1.79
C THR A 97 12.48 7.69 1.44
N GLU A 98 13.51 8.23 0.78
CA GLU A 98 13.50 9.62 0.31
C GLU A 98 12.37 9.85 -0.71
N ILE A 99 12.23 8.96 -1.69
CA ILE A 99 11.13 9.00 -2.66
C ILE A 99 9.79 8.99 -1.93
N TRP A 100 9.61 8.12 -0.94
CA TRP A 100 8.36 8.02 -0.18
C TRP A 100 8.02 9.31 0.57
N LEU A 101 8.98 9.95 1.22
CA LEU A 101 8.76 11.23 1.90
C LEU A 101 8.31 12.32 0.93
N MET A 102 8.91 12.38 -0.25
CA MET A 102 8.49 13.34 -1.28
C MET A 102 7.08 13.03 -1.80
N LEU A 103 6.75 11.75 -2.02
CA LEU A 103 5.40 11.31 -2.39
C LEU A 103 4.39 11.62 -1.30
N PHE A 104 4.78 11.48 -0.03
CA PHE A 104 3.93 11.84 1.10
C PHE A 104 3.57 13.32 1.08
N GLU A 105 4.51 14.22 0.83
CA GLU A 105 4.22 15.65 0.68
C GLU A 105 3.39 15.93 -0.57
N LEU A 106 3.76 15.36 -1.71
CA LEU A 106 3.03 15.52 -2.98
C LEU A 106 1.58 15.05 -2.91
N SER A 107 1.31 14.00 -2.14
CA SER A 107 -0.03 13.46 -1.95
C SER A 107 -0.90 14.26 -0.95
N ARG A 108 -0.35 15.28 -0.29
CA ARG A 108 -1.07 16.07 0.71
C ARG A 108 -2.42 16.60 0.20
N PRO A 109 -2.51 17.23 -0.97
CA PRO A 109 -3.80 17.71 -1.49
C PRO A 109 -4.81 16.58 -1.74
N MET A 110 -4.32 15.39 -2.12
CA MET A 110 -5.17 14.23 -2.34
C MET A 110 -5.71 13.67 -1.01
N ARG A 111 -4.87 13.67 0.04
CA ARG A 111 -5.25 13.22 1.39
C ARG A 111 -6.18 14.21 2.10
N GLU A 112 -5.98 15.50 1.87
CA GLU A 112 -6.76 16.59 2.47
C GLU A 112 -8.05 16.90 1.70
N LYS A 113 -8.16 16.48 0.45
CA LYS A 113 -9.45 16.50 -0.23
C LYS A 113 -10.42 15.70 0.65
N LYS A 114 -11.25 16.41 1.39
CA LYS A 114 -12.48 15.90 1.96
C LYS A 114 -13.38 15.47 0.79
N GLY A 115 -13.08 14.28 0.23
CA GLY A 115 -14.15 13.46 -0.28
C GLY A 115 -15.11 13.32 0.87
N GLU A 116 -16.40 13.34 0.62
CA GLU A 116 -17.42 13.01 1.61
C GLU A 116 -16.82 11.93 2.49
N HIS A 117 -16.77 12.22 3.78
CA HIS A 117 -16.14 11.36 4.79
C HIS A 117 -16.63 9.96 4.51
N ASN A 118 -15.82 9.17 3.82
CA ASN A 118 -16.32 7.91 3.28
C ASN A 118 -16.43 6.99 4.50
N LYS A 119 -17.64 7.00 5.09
CA LYS A 119 -17.98 6.19 6.26
C LYS A 119 -17.50 4.73 6.08
N SER A 120 -17.38 4.30 4.83
CA SER A 120 -16.84 3.00 4.47
C SER A 120 -15.36 2.82 4.88
N ASN A 121 -14.53 3.87 4.82
CA ASN A 121 -13.10 3.78 5.16
C ASN A 121 -12.86 3.61 6.65
N ASP A 122 -13.62 4.30 7.48
CA ASP A 122 -13.53 4.11 8.92
C ASP A 122 -14.04 2.72 9.29
N LYS A 123 -15.06 2.25 8.59
CA LYS A 123 -15.63 0.93 8.79
C LYS A 123 -14.67 -0.19 8.41
N ILE A 124 -14.00 -0.09 7.25
CA ILE A 124 -13.00 -1.11 6.85
C ILE A 124 -11.83 -1.15 7.82
N LYS A 125 -11.35 0.00 8.34
CA LYS A 125 -10.29 0.05 9.34
C LYS A 125 -10.67 -0.69 10.63
N LEU A 126 -11.87 -0.46 11.14
CA LEU A 126 -12.37 -1.15 12.33
C LEU A 126 -12.41 -2.67 12.12
N MET A 127 -12.90 -3.10 10.95
CA MET A 127 -12.94 -4.53 10.63
C MET A 127 -11.54 -5.13 10.47
N MET A 128 -10.60 -4.41 9.86
CA MET A 128 -9.21 -4.87 9.75
C MET A 128 -8.54 -5.00 11.12
N ILE A 129 -8.71 -4.01 12.00
CA ILE A 129 -8.20 -4.06 13.37
C ILE A 129 -8.75 -5.31 14.07
N TYR A 130 -10.08 -5.52 14.01
CA TYR A 130 -10.72 -6.69 14.62
C TYR A 130 -10.12 -8.01 14.10
N ILE A 131 -9.91 -8.14 12.78
CA ILE A 131 -9.28 -9.32 12.18
C ILE A 131 -7.85 -9.50 12.70
N HIS A 132 -7.07 -8.44 12.77
CA HIS A 132 -5.67 -8.47 13.21
C HIS A 132 -5.53 -8.86 14.69
N GLU A 133 -6.49 -8.49 15.53
CA GLU A 133 -6.50 -8.86 16.94
C GLU A 133 -6.99 -10.29 17.17
N HIS A 134 -7.92 -10.77 16.34
CA HIS A 134 -8.62 -12.05 16.53
C HIS A 134 -8.29 -13.14 15.50
N TYR A 135 -7.29 -12.93 14.61
CA TYR A 135 -7.01 -13.86 13.51
C TYR A 135 -6.73 -15.31 13.93
N ARG A 136 -6.29 -15.54 15.17
CA ARG A 136 -6.03 -16.86 15.73
C ARG A 136 -7.31 -17.61 16.12
N GLU A 137 -8.39 -16.89 16.29
CA GLU A 137 -9.68 -17.41 16.73
C GLU A 137 -10.62 -17.60 15.54
N LYS A 138 -11.77 -18.23 15.77
CA LYS A 138 -12.81 -18.34 14.76
C LYS A 138 -13.53 -16.98 14.64
N ILE A 139 -13.30 -16.27 13.55
CA ILE A 139 -14.01 -15.02 13.24
C ILE A 139 -15.23 -15.36 12.40
N SER A 140 -16.42 -14.97 12.85
CA SER A 140 -17.66 -15.02 12.08
C SER A 140 -17.94 -13.66 11.40
N ILE A 141 -18.67 -13.69 10.29
CA ILE A 141 -19.04 -12.46 9.58
C ILE A 141 -19.96 -11.56 10.41
N PRO A 142 -20.96 -12.10 11.17
CA PRO A 142 -21.74 -11.30 12.08
C PRO A 142 -20.92 -10.52 13.11
N GLU A 143 -19.93 -11.17 13.73
CA GLU A 143 -19.05 -10.54 14.73
C GLU A 143 -18.19 -9.45 14.07
N LEU A 144 -17.62 -9.74 12.90
CA LEU A 144 -16.83 -8.78 12.14
C LEU A 144 -17.66 -7.54 11.74
N ALA A 145 -18.88 -7.75 11.27
CA ALA A 145 -19.79 -6.66 10.92
C ALA A 145 -20.18 -5.83 12.16
N ALA A 146 -20.47 -6.49 13.28
CA ALA A 146 -20.79 -5.85 14.54
C ALA A 146 -19.64 -4.97 15.07
N ALA A 147 -18.39 -5.40 14.93
CA ALA A 147 -17.20 -4.63 15.30
C ALA A 147 -17.11 -3.27 14.59
N ALA A 148 -17.70 -3.17 13.41
CA ALA A 148 -17.77 -1.92 12.64
C ALA A 148 -19.18 -1.28 12.64
N TYR A 149 -20.12 -1.76 13.46
CA TYR A 149 -21.51 -1.30 13.48
C TYR A 149 -22.19 -1.39 12.10
N LEU A 150 -22.01 -2.51 11.42
CA LEU A 150 -22.57 -2.80 10.09
C LEU A 150 -23.45 -4.04 10.13
N SER A 151 -24.34 -4.15 9.13
CA SER A 151 -24.95 -5.42 8.77
C SER A 151 -23.94 -6.30 8.00
N GLU A 152 -24.18 -7.62 7.98
CA GLU A 152 -23.34 -8.54 7.21
C GLU A 152 -23.24 -8.14 5.72
N ARG A 153 -24.38 -7.73 5.12
CA ARG A 153 -24.43 -7.27 3.73
C ARG A 153 -23.54 -6.05 3.51
N GLU A 154 -23.56 -5.09 4.42
CA GLU A 154 -22.70 -3.91 4.35
C GLU A 154 -21.22 -4.26 4.59
N CYS A 155 -20.93 -5.22 5.47
CA CYS A 155 -19.58 -5.74 5.66
C CYS A 155 -19.00 -6.27 4.34
N TYR A 156 -19.74 -7.13 3.62
CA TYR A 156 -19.31 -7.62 2.31
C TYR A 156 -19.13 -6.48 1.30
N ARG A 157 -20.08 -5.54 1.26
CA ARG A 157 -20.01 -4.39 0.36
C ARG A 157 -18.78 -3.55 0.64
N VAL A 158 -18.52 -3.19 1.90
CA VAL A 158 -17.36 -2.36 2.29
C VAL A 158 -16.05 -3.06 1.95
N PHE A 159 -15.92 -4.38 2.20
CA PHE A 159 -14.75 -5.15 1.81
C PHE A 159 -14.53 -5.14 0.31
N HIS A 160 -15.60 -5.37 -0.46
CA HIS A 160 -15.54 -5.36 -1.91
C HIS A 160 -15.13 -3.97 -2.45
N ASP A 161 -15.78 -2.91 -1.95
CA ASP A 161 -15.55 -1.54 -2.44
C ASP A 161 -14.16 -1.00 -2.07
N CYS A 162 -13.65 -1.39 -0.88
CA CYS A 162 -12.36 -0.87 -0.38
C CYS A 162 -11.16 -1.76 -0.74
N LEU A 163 -11.36 -3.09 -0.82
CA LEU A 163 -10.26 -4.05 -0.95
C LEU A 163 -10.42 -5.00 -2.14
N HIS A 164 -11.50 -4.89 -2.90
CA HIS A 164 -11.84 -5.74 -4.05
C HIS A 164 -11.81 -7.25 -3.73
N MET A 165 -12.10 -7.60 -2.50
CA MET A 165 -12.16 -8.98 -2.01
C MET A 165 -13.26 -9.15 -0.97
N THR A 166 -13.58 -10.40 -0.63
CA THR A 166 -14.52 -10.70 0.44
C THR A 166 -13.84 -10.67 1.81
N PRO A 167 -14.59 -10.46 2.91
CA PRO A 167 -14.04 -10.57 4.27
C PRO A 167 -13.36 -11.91 4.53
N VAL A 168 -13.93 -13.00 4.01
CA VAL A 168 -13.39 -14.37 4.19
C VAL A 168 -12.04 -14.53 3.47
N GLU A 169 -11.92 -14.00 2.26
CA GLU A 169 -10.66 -14.00 1.52
C GLU A 169 -9.58 -13.20 2.25
N TYR A 170 -9.93 -12.04 2.77
CA TYR A 170 -9.01 -11.22 3.55
C TYR A 170 -8.53 -11.95 4.82
N ILE A 171 -9.44 -12.55 5.60
CA ILE A 171 -9.09 -13.33 6.81
C ILE A 171 -8.14 -14.47 6.45
N LYS A 172 -8.41 -15.22 5.36
CA LYS A 172 -7.55 -16.31 4.90
C LYS A 172 -6.16 -15.81 4.48
N ALA A 173 -6.09 -14.73 3.71
CA ALA A 173 -4.84 -14.13 3.26
C ALA A 173 -3.99 -13.66 4.45
N TYR A 174 -4.60 -12.98 5.40
CA TYR A 174 -3.93 -12.50 6.61
C TYR A 174 -3.38 -13.66 7.45
N ARG A 175 -4.18 -14.72 7.67
CA ARG A 175 -3.74 -15.92 8.40
C ARG A 175 -2.57 -16.62 7.73
N LEU A 176 -2.62 -16.75 6.40
CA LEU A 176 -1.53 -17.34 5.62
C LEU A 176 -0.25 -16.53 5.76
N GLN A 177 -0.34 -15.21 5.64
CA GLN A 177 0.79 -14.31 5.81
C GLN A 177 1.38 -14.42 7.23
N ALA A 178 0.53 -14.41 8.27
CA ALA A 178 0.97 -14.58 9.65
C ALA A 178 1.66 -15.92 9.88
N ALA A 179 1.12 -17.01 9.33
CA ALA A 179 1.73 -18.34 9.42
C ALA A 179 3.10 -18.38 8.72
N CYS A 180 3.23 -17.80 7.53
CA CYS A 180 4.52 -17.72 6.83
C CYS A 180 5.55 -16.93 7.64
N GLN A 181 5.14 -15.84 8.28
CA GLN A 181 6.05 -15.06 9.14
C GLN A 181 6.49 -15.82 10.38
N MET A 182 5.58 -16.58 11.01
CA MET A 182 5.92 -17.43 12.17
C MET A 182 6.90 -18.52 11.77
N LEU A 183 6.66 -19.22 10.67
CA LEU A 183 7.57 -20.24 10.13
C LEU A 183 8.96 -19.66 9.80
N ALA A 184 9.03 -18.49 9.20
CA ALA A 184 10.29 -17.81 8.88
C ALA A 184 11.09 -17.42 10.15
N LYS A 185 10.39 -17.20 11.29
CA LYS A 185 11.00 -16.91 12.60
C LYS A 185 11.30 -18.18 13.41
N GLY A 186 11.01 -19.39 12.87
CA GLY A 186 11.25 -20.67 13.56
C GLY A 186 10.27 -20.95 14.71
N GLN A 187 9.08 -20.38 14.65
CA GLN A 187 7.97 -20.57 15.61
C GLN A 187 6.93 -21.53 15.06
#